data_7697d6d0125a0f9cb466fb9d3ec119ea
#
_entry.id   7697d6d0125a0f9cb466fb9d3ec119ea
#
_cell.length_a   1.000
_cell.length_b   1.000
_cell.length_c   1.000
_cell.angle_alpha   90.00
_cell.angle_beta   90.00
_cell.angle_gamma   90.00
#
_symmetry.space_group_name_H-M   'P 1'
#
loop_
_entity.id
_entity.type
_entity.pdbx_description
1 polymer ?
#
loop_
_entity_poly.entity_id
_entity_poly.type
_entity_poly.pdbx_seq_one_letter_code
_entity_poly.pdbx_strand_id
1 'polypeptide(L)'
;MLWVLLFLVARKDSIKLIGPLLITLLGVGAWLKFRQRMNNRLSKNFNFSEFASKDGAEPTPDVLENLRKLARNLEVIRAHFGNVPIKINSGWRSPAYNKTIPNAATNSQHVKGKAADIVIKGFTPRQIASELEKLIEAKKISQGGIGVYPNFLHYDIRGKKARW
;
A
#
# COMPACT_ATOMS: atom_id res chain seq x y z
N MET A 1 5.66 -10.35 -45.79
CA MET A 1 4.60 -9.50 -45.22
C MET A 1 3.56 -10.39 -44.56
N LEU A 2 3.63 -10.58 -43.24
CA LEU A 2 2.54 -11.27 -42.54
C LEU A 2 2.42 -10.62 -41.14
N TRP A 3 1.38 -9.84 -40.95
CA TRP A 3 0.96 -9.28 -39.66
C TRP A 3 0.21 -10.37 -38.94
N VAL A 4 0.74 -10.84 -37.84
CA VAL A 4 -0.03 -11.63 -36.85
C VAL A 4 -0.14 -10.82 -35.58
N LEU A 5 -1.28 -10.13 -35.44
CA LEU A 5 -1.74 -9.59 -34.17
C LEU A 5 -2.26 -10.76 -33.34
N LEU A 6 -1.48 -11.20 -32.34
CA LEU A 6 -1.98 -12.12 -31.33
C LEU A 6 -2.47 -11.29 -30.12
N PHE A 7 -3.79 -11.13 -30.00
CA PHE A 7 -4.45 -10.75 -28.75
C PHE A 7 -4.43 -11.95 -27.82
N LEU A 8 -3.58 -11.96 -26.80
CA LEU A 8 -3.61 -12.94 -25.72
C LEU A 8 -4.15 -12.29 -24.45
N VAL A 9 -5.35 -12.72 -24.08
CA VAL A 9 -5.97 -12.45 -22.77
C VAL A 9 -5.12 -13.14 -21.69
N ALA A 10 -4.47 -12.35 -20.84
CA ALA A 10 -3.51 -12.83 -19.87
C ALA A 10 -4.19 -13.52 -18.68
N ARG A 11 -4.04 -14.83 -18.55
CA ARG A 11 -4.13 -15.55 -17.28
C ARG A 11 -2.84 -15.31 -16.46
N LYS A 12 -2.93 -15.47 -15.12
CA LYS A 12 -1.88 -15.20 -14.12
C LYS A 12 -0.49 -15.82 -14.41
N ASP A 13 -0.45 -16.86 -15.24
CA ASP A 13 0.77 -17.60 -15.60
C ASP A 13 1.52 -17.01 -16.81
N SER A 14 0.91 -16.05 -17.52
CA SER A 14 1.48 -15.46 -18.74
C SER A 14 2.57 -14.41 -18.49
N ILE A 15 2.74 -13.96 -17.25
CA ILE A 15 3.74 -12.94 -16.88
C ILE A 15 5.18 -13.48 -17.04
N LYS A 16 5.40 -14.78 -16.88
CA LYS A 16 6.73 -15.40 -17.01
C LYS A 16 7.25 -15.44 -18.44
N LEU A 17 6.36 -15.43 -19.45
CA LEU A 17 6.71 -15.49 -20.88
C LEU A 17 6.88 -14.11 -21.52
N ILE A 18 6.26 -13.08 -20.95
CA ILE A 18 6.34 -11.71 -21.48
C ILE A 18 7.70 -11.05 -21.19
N GLY A 19 8.39 -11.45 -20.10
CA GLY A 19 9.68 -10.89 -19.69
C GLY A 19 10.76 -10.95 -20.78
N PRO A 20 11.05 -12.11 -21.39
CA PRO A 20 12.07 -12.23 -22.44
C PRO A 20 11.70 -11.47 -23.72
N LEU A 21 10.43 -11.43 -24.11
CA LEU A 21 9.95 -10.74 -25.31
C LEU A 21 10.05 -9.21 -25.19
N LEU A 22 9.76 -8.67 -23.99
CA LEU A 22 9.94 -7.24 -23.69
C LEU A 22 11.40 -6.80 -23.68
N ILE A 23 12.32 -7.67 -23.27
CA ILE A 23 13.77 -7.37 -23.30
C ILE A 23 14.27 -7.17 -24.72
N THR A 24 13.79 -7.95 -25.68
CA THR A 24 14.19 -7.82 -27.09
C THR A 24 13.62 -6.57 -27.76
N LEU A 25 12.43 -6.12 -27.37
CA LEU A 25 11.75 -4.96 -27.97
C LEU A 25 12.16 -3.61 -27.38
N LEU A 26 12.46 -3.54 -26.08
CA LEU A 26 12.71 -2.28 -25.36
C LEU A 26 14.14 -2.10 -24.87
N GLY A 27 14.99 -3.10 -25.04
CA GLY A 27 16.35 -3.14 -24.46
C GLY A 27 16.36 -3.39 -22.95
N VAL A 28 17.49 -3.85 -22.45
CA VAL A 28 17.66 -4.25 -21.03
C VAL A 28 17.35 -3.11 -20.07
N GLY A 29 17.78 -1.88 -20.39
CA GLY A 29 17.57 -0.72 -19.52
C GLY A 29 16.10 -0.32 -19.37
N ALA A 30 15.33 -0.36 -20.45
CA ALA A 30 13.89 -0.07 -20.40
C ALA A 30 13.14 -1.19 -19.66
N TRP A 31 13.53 -2.44 -19.84
CA TRP A 31 12.95 -3.57 -19.11
C TRP A 31 13.22 -3.50 -17.61
N LEU A 32 14.45 -3.16 -17.20
CA LEU A 32 14.82 -2.98 -15.79
C LEU A 32 13.97 -1.85 -15.14
N LYS A 33 13.84 -0.70 -15.82
CA LYS A 33 12.98 0.41 -15.35
C LYS A 33 11.52 -0.01 -15.26
N PHE A 34 11.01 -0.75 -16.26
CA PHE A 34 9.66 -1.29 -16.25
C PHE A 34 9.45 -2.26 -15.07
N ARG A 35 10.36 -3.22 -14.88
CA ARG A 35 10.34 -4.18 -13.78
C ARG A 35 10.40 -3.48 -12.41
N GLN A 36 11.26 -2.48 -12.26
CA GLN A 36 11.38 -1.69 -11.03
C GLN A 36 10.09 -0.91 -10.76
N ARG A 37 9.48 -0.31 -11.79
CA ARG A 37 8.19 0.39 -11.69
C ARG A 37 7.06 -0.55 -11.29
N MET A 38 7.01 -1.77 -11.83
CA MET A 38 6.02 -2.79 -11.47
C MET A 38 6.22 -3.29 -10.05
N ASN A 39 7.47 -3.49 -9.61
CA ASN A 39 7.78 -3.89 -8.23
C ASN A 39 7.46 -2.81 -7.21
N ASN A 40 7.57 -1.53 -7.60
CA ASN A 40 7.29 -0.40 -6.72
C ASN A 40 5.78 -0.12 -6.56
N ARG A 41 4.92 -0.74 -7.36
CA ARG A 41 3.48 -0.49 -7.33
C ARG A 41 2.76 -1.43 -6.36
N LEU A 42 2.11 -0.87 -5.33
CA LEU A 42 1.31 -1.63 -4.37
C LEU A 42 -0.15 -1.78 -4.84
N SER A 43 -0.73 -0.71 -5.43
CA SER A 43 -2.08 -0.70 -6.00
C SER A 43 -2.20 0.36 -7.11
N LYS A 44 -3.42 0.67 -7.56
CA LYS A 44 -3.65 1.63 -8.65
C LYS A 44 -3.07 3.03 -8.35
N ASN A 45 -3.27 3.53 -7.14
CA ASN A 45 -2.91 4.89 -6.75
C ASN A 45 -1.81 4.96 -5.67
N PHE A 46 -1.26 3.82 -5.22
CA PHE A 46 -0.26 3.75 -4.17
C PHE A 46 1.00 3.02 -4.63
N ASN A 47 2.16 3.66 -4.41
CA ASN A 47 3.48 3.11 -4.68
C ASN A 47 4.18 2.75 -3.36
N PHE A 48 5.09 1.79 -3.39
CA PHE A 48 5.87 1.39 -2.22
C PHE A 48 6.67 2.56 -1.61
N SER A 49 7.19 3.47 -2.45
CA SER A 49 7.96 4.63 -1.99
C SER A 49 7.22 5.51 -0.98
N GLU A 50 5.88 5.55 -1.03
CA GLU A 50 5.05 6.29 -0.07
C GLU A 50 5.00 5.61 1.31
N PHE A 51 5.25 4.29 1.36
CA PHE A 51 5.21 3.47 2.56
C PHE A 51 6.58 3.05 3.05
N ALA A 52 7.65 3.36 2.33
CA ALA A 52 9.00 2.92 2.63
C ALA A 52 9.48 3.38 4.02
N SER A 53 10.27 2.54 4.67
CA SER A 53 10.90 2.90 5.93
C SER A 53 11.90 4.03 5.72
N LYS A 54 11.93 5.01 6.63
CA LYS A 54 12.75 6.22 6.49
C LYS A 54 14.26 5.98 6.63
N ASP A 55 14.65 4.79 7.11
CA ASP A 55 16.06 4.37 7.19
C ASP A 55 16.56 3.68 5.91
N GLY A 56 15.74 3.61 4.86
CA GLY A 56 16.11 3.00 3.59
C GLY A 56 16.15 1.47 3.60
N ALA A 57 15.71 0.82 4.68
CA ALA A 57 15.67 -0.63 4.75
C ALA A 57 14.73 -1.23 3.70
N GLU A 58 15.07 -2.43 3.21
CA GLU A 58 14.24 -3.18 2.27
C GLU A 58 13.26 -4.09 3.02
N PRO A 59 11.99 -4.16 2.58
CA PRO A 59 10.96 -4.97 3.20
C PRO A 59 11.11 -6.45 2.80
N THR A 60 10.73 -7.35 3.70
CA THR A 60 10.59 -8.77 3.36
C THR A 60 9.39 -8.98 2.43
N PRO A 61 9.33 -10.13 1.69
CA PRO A 61 8.17 -10.47 0.85
C PRO A 61 6.83 -10.43 1.60
N ASP A 62 6.79 -10.90 2.86
CA ASP A 62 5.59 -10.88 3.70
C ASP A 62 5.13 -9.46 4.04
N VAL A 63 6.08 -8.57 4.32
CA VAL A 63 5.80 -7.14 4.54
C VAL A 63 5.22 -6.50 3.27
N LEU A 64 5.80 -6.77 2.11
CA LEU A 64 5.28 -6.29 0.83
C LEU A 64 3.87 -6.79 0.54
N GLU A 65 3.57 -8.05 0.83
CA GLU A 65 2.21 -8.58 0.65
C GLU A 65 1.21 -7.92 1.62
N ASN A 66 1.61 -7.67 2.86
CA ASN A 66 0.79 -6.92 3.82
C ASN A 66 0.55 -5.47 3.35
N LEU A 67 1.57 -4.80 2.82
CA LEU A 67 1.43 -3.45 2.23
C LEU A 67 0.48 -3.44 1.03
N ARG A 68 0.52 -4.46 0.17
CA ARG A 68 -0.46 -4.60 -0.92
C ARG A 68 -1.89 -4.77 -0.40
N LYS A 69 -2.09 -5.56 0.66
CA LYS A 69 -3.40 -5.70 1.32
C LYS A 69 -3.87 -4.37 1.90
N LEU A 70 -2.99 -3.65 2.59
CA LEU A 70 -3.28 -2.34 3.14
C LEU A 70 -3.63 -1.33 2.02
N ALA A 71 -2.83 -1.28 0.95
CA ALA A 71 -3.07 -0.39 -0.18
C ALA A 71 -4.43 -0.65 -0.85
N ARG A 72 -4.87 -1.91 -0.98
CA ARG A 72 -6.23 -2.22 -1.47
C ARG A 72 -7.33 -1.65 -0.58
N ASN A 73 -7.16 -1.69 0.74
CA ASN A 73 -8.11 -1.04 1.67
C ASN A 73 -8.09 0.49 1.51
N LEU A 74 -6.91 1.08 1.34
CA LEU A 74 -6.77 2.52 1.11
C LEU A 74 -7.38 2.98 -0.23
N GLU A 75 -7.39 2.14 -1.26
CA GLU A 75 -8.12 2.43 -2.51
C GLU A 75 -9.63 2.55 -2.27
N VAL A 76 -10.21 1.67 -1.46
CA VAL A 76 -11.64 1.75 -1.10
C VAL A 76 -11.92 3.01 -0.29
N ILE A 77 -11.06 3.31 0.69
CA ILE A 77 -11.16 4.55 1.49
C ILE A 77 -11.05 5.76 0.57
N ARG A 78 -10.06 5.80 -0.33
CA ARG A 78 -9.88 6.89 -1.28
C ARG A 78 -11.12 7.12 -2.15
N ALA A 79 -11.71 6.04 -2.69
CA ALA A 79 -12.93 6.11 -3.48
C ALA A 79 -14.12 6.64 -2.67
N HIS A 80 -14.25 6.22 -1.41
CA HIS A 80 -15.31 6.69 -0.50
C HIS A 80 -15.23 8.20 -0.25
N PHE A 81 -14.03 8.77 -0.17
CA PHE A 81 -13.79 10.21 -0.02
C PHE A 81 -13.72 10.96 -1.37
N GLY A 82 -14.42 10.48 -2.41
CA GLY A 82 -14.51 11.18 -3.69
C GLY A 82 -13.22 11.20 -4.49
N ASN A 83 -12.37 10.20 -4.32
CA ASN A 83 -11.05 10.08 -4.96
C ASN A 83 -10.03 11.17 -4.57
N VAL A 84 -10.25 11.87 -3.45
CA VAL A 84 -9.24 12.77 -2.88
C VAL A 84 -7.95 11.98 -2.58
N PRO A 85 -6.77 12.48 -2.96
CA PRO A 85 -5.52 11.81 -2.63
C PRO A 85 -5.34 11.62 -1.13
N ILE A 86 -4.93 10.40 -0.73
CA ILE A 86 -4.55 10.09 0.64
C ILE A 86 -3.04 10.29 0.76
N LYS A 87 -2.62 11.18 1.65
CA LYS A 87 -1.21 11.36 2.00
C LYS A 87 -0.82 10.33 3.07
N ILE A 88 0.25 9.58 2.82
CA ILE A 88 0.85 8.67 3.79
C ILE A 88 1.94 9.41 4.56
N ASN A 89 1.71 9.68 5.86
CA ASN A 89 2.70 10.29 6.73
C ASN A 89 3.73 9.28 7.24
N SER A 90 3.27 8.02 7.46
CA SER A 90 4.10 6.90 7.87
C SER A 90 3.45 5.60 7.39
N GLY A 91 4.20 4.79 6.69
CA GLY A 91 3.80 3.44 6.27
C GLY A 91 4.56 2.38 7.05
N TRP A 92 5.30 1.52 6.36
CA TRP A 92 6.15 0.52 6.96
C TRP A 92 7.33 1.14 7.71
N ARG A 93 7.71 0.51 8.80
CA ARG A 93 8.90 0.87 9.59
C ARG A 93 9.75 -0.38 9.76
N SER A 94 11.03 -0.32 9.41
CA SER A 94 11.94 -1.40 9.75
C SER A 94 11.98 -1.61 11.27
N PRO A 95 12.30 -2.80 11.78
CA PRO A 95 12.47 -3.01 13.22
C PRO A 95 13.51 -2.06 13.83
N ALA A 96 14.59 -1.75 13.09
CA ALA A 96 15.64 -0.83 13.52
C ALA A 96 15.09 0.59 13.65
N TYR A 97 14.43 1.09 12.60
CA TYR A 97 13.85 2.43 12.61
C TYR A 97 12.74 2.55 13.68
N ASN A 98 11.89 1.53 13.86
CA ASN A 98 10.83 1.58 14.87
C ASN A 98 11.39 1.76 16.30
N LYS A 99 12.57 1.21 16.61
CA LYS A 99 13.24 1.37 17.91
C LYS A 99 13.72 2.80 18.16
N THR A 100 13.93 3.61 17.12
CA THR A 100 14.35 5.02 17.27
C THR A 100 13.18 5.96 17.52
N ILE A 101 11.93 5.51 17.34
CA ILE A 101 10.73 6.34 17.50
C ILE A 101 10.30 6.32 18.96
N PRO A 102 10.26 7.47 19.64
CA PRO A 102 9.81 7.55 21.03
C PRO A 102 8.41 6.93 21.21
N ASN A 103 8.25 6.11 22.24
CA ASN A 103 6.98 5.46 22.60
C ASN A 103 6.39 4.54 21.51
N ALA A 104 7.16 4.15 20.51
CA ALA A 104 6.69 3.20 19.51
C ALA A 104 6.52 1.80 20.12
N ALA A 105 5.36 1.18 19.90
CA ALA A 105 5.11 -0.18 20.36
C ALA A 105 6.09 -1.17 19.70
N THR A 106 6.69 -2.07 20.48
CA THR A 106 7.60 -3.11 19.96
C THR A 106 6.92 -4.01 18.92
N ASN A 107 5.63 -4.36 19.14
CA ASN A 107 4.80 -5.13 18.22
C ASN A 107 3.96 -4.25 17.29
N SER A 108 4.53 -3.16 16.81
CA SER A 108 3.85 -2.20 15.93
C SER A 108 3.32 -2.85 14.64
N GLN A 109 2.11 -2.46 14.23
CA GLN A 109 1.55 -2.87 12.93
C GLN A 109 2.31 -2.23 11.76
N HIS A 110 2.97 -1.10 11.97
CA HIS A 110 3.89 -0.51 10.99
C HIS A 110 5.06 -1.45 10.68
N VAL A 111 5.65 -2.09 11.68
CA VAL A 111 6.75 -3.06 11.48
C VAL A 111 6.32 -4.26 10.64
N LYS A 112 5.04 -4.64 10.74
CA LYS A 112 4.46 -5.76 9.99
C LYS A 112 3.99 -5.36 8.58
N GLY A 113 4.12 -4.09 8.17
CA GLY A 113 3.58 -3.58 6.91
C GLY A 113 2.04 -3.53 6.87
N LYS A 114 1.38 -3.53 8.04
CA LYS A 114 -0.09 -3.59 8.15
C LYS A 114 -0.74 -2.27 8.52
N ALA A 115 0.03 -1.19 8.70
CA ALA A 115 -0.48 0.10 9.14
C ALA A 115 -0.02 1.27 8.28
N ALA A 116 -0.86 2.30 8.24
CA ALA A 116 -0.51 3.61 7.71
C ALA A 116 -1.09 4.72 8.58
N ASP A 117 -0.30 5.78 8.76
CA ASP A 117 -0.73 7.05 9.30
C ASP A 117 -1.11 7.95 8.13
N ILE A 118 -2.39 8.30 8.00
CA ILE A 118 -2.98 8.90 6.80
C ILE A 118 -3.56 10.29 7.05
N VAL A 119 -3.54 11.11 6.01
CA VAL A 119 -4.23 12.41 5.95
C VAL A 119 -5.01 12.49 4.64
N ILE A 120 -6.26 12.95 4.73
CA ILE A 120 -7.13 13.23 3.57
C ILE A 120 -7.47 14.73 3.60
N LYS A 121 -7.07 15.46 2.56
CA LYS A 121 -7.31 16.91 2.50
C LYS A 121 -8.80 17.23 2.58
N GLY A 122 -9.16 18.18 3.43
CA GLY A 122 -10.55 18.60 3.64
C GLY A 122 -11.30 17.82 4.73
N PHE A 123 -10.67 16.82 5.37
CA PHE A 123 -11.29 16.02 6.43
C PHE A 123 -10.42 15.99 7.68
N THR A 124 -11.05 16.15 8.84
CA THR A 124 -10.37 15.95 10.14
C THR A 124 -10.13 14.46 10.40
N PRO A 125 -9.13 14.08 11.24
CA PRO A 125 -8.92 12.70 11.62
C PRO A 125 -10.16 12.04 12.25
N ARG A 126 -10.98 12.77 13.00
CA ARG A 126 -12.24 12.27 13.57
C ARG A 126 -13.29 11.97 12.50
N GLN A 127 -13.44 12.82 11.48
CA GLN A 127 -14.34 12.57 10.35
C GLN A 127 -13.89 11.33 9.58
N ILE A 128 -12.59 11.21 9.31
CA ILE A 128 -12.04 10.02 8.64
C ILE A 128 -12.33 8.77 9.47
N ALA A 129 -12.08 8.79 10.80
CA ALA A 129 -12.35 7.66 11.68
C ALA A 129 -13.82 7.20 11.63
N SER A 130 -14.76 8.14 11.71
CA SER A 130 -16.22 7.85 11.61
C SER A 130 -16.58 7.14 10.32
N GLU A 131 -16.01 7.59 9.19
CA GLU A 131 -16.29 6.97 7.89
C GLU A 131 -15.64 5.60 7.75
N LEU A 132 -14.44 5.40 8.33
CA LEU A 132 -13.79 4.08 8.36
C LEU A 132 -14.60 3.06 9.17
N GLU A 133 -15.23 3.46 10.28
CA GLU A 133 -16.12 2.57 11.04
C GLU A 133 -17.28 2.07 10.15
N LYS A 134 -17.93 2.96 9.41
CA LYS A 134 -19.01 2.58 8.48
C LYS A 134 -18.53 1.62 7.40
N LEU A 135 -17.32 1.86 6.84
CA LEU A 135 -16.74 0.98 5.84
C LEU A 135 -16.39 -0.41 6.40
N ILE A 136 -15.92 -0.48 7.66
CA ILE A 136 -15.64 -1.73 8.36
C ILE A 136 -16.93 -2.49 8.65
N GLU A 137 -17.96 -1.83 9.17
CA GLU A 137 -19.28 -2.43 9.42
C GLU A 137 -19.91 -2.97 8.14
N ALA A 138 -19.80 -2.22 7.05
CA ALA A 138 -20.20 -2.66 5.72
C ALA A 138 -19.30 -3.73 5.07
N LYS A 139 -18.25 -4.19 5.78
CA LYS A 139 -17.24 -5.17 5.29
C LYS A 139 -16.55 -4.76 3.98
N LYS A 140 -16.49 -3.47 3.70
CA LYS A 140 -15.81 -2.91 2.52
C LYS A 140 -14.31 -2.80 2.70
N ILE A 141 -13.85 -2.63 3.95
CA ILE A 141 -12.44 -2.65 4.34
C ILE A 141 -12.22 -3.60 5.51
N SER A 142 -10.97 -3.98 5.73
CA SER A 142 -10.60 -4.91 6.80
C SER A 142 -10.84 -4.30 8.18
N GLN A 143 -11.33 -5.13 9.10
CA GLN A 143 -11.34 -4.80 10.52
C GLN A 143 -9.91 -4.60 11.02
N GLY A 144 -9.71 -3.56 11.87
CA GLY A 144 -8.38 -3.26 12.38
C GLY A 144 -8.37 -2.17 13.44
N GLY A 145 -7.18 -1.59 13.63
CA GLY A 145 -6.94 -0.47 14.52
C GLY A 145 -7.29 0.86 13.86
N ILE A 146 -7.96 1.74 14.60
CA ILE A 146 -8.15 3.14 14.26
C ILE A 146 -7.67 3.97 15.46
N GLY A 147 -6.62 4.78 15.24
CA GLY A 147 -6.09 5.74 16.20
C GLY A 147 -6.29 7.16 15.71
N VAL A 148 -6.92 8.01 16.54
CA VAL A 148 -7.19 9.41 16.20
C VAL A 148 -6.14 10.30 16.83
N TYR A 149 -5.31 10.94 16.00
CA TYR A 149 -4.29 11.88 16.43
C TYR A 149 -4.65 13.31 15.97
N PRO A 150 -4.03 14.36 16.52
CA PRO A 150 -4.37 15.74 16.15
C PRO A 150 -4.27 16.04 14.65
N ASN A 151 -3.26 15.49 13.95
CA ASN A 151 -2.91 15.85 12.57
C ASN A 151 -2.97 14.70 11.58
N PHE A 152 -3.31 13.47 12.02
CA PHE A 152 -3.43 12.30 11.17
C PHE A 152 -4.32 11.23 11.79
N LEU A 153 -4.72 10.27 10.99
CA LEU A 153 -5.39 9.06 11.44
C LEU A 153 -4.48 7.87 11.26
N HIS A 154 -4.33 7.04 12.30
CA HIS A 154 -3.77 5.70 12.15
C HIS A 154 -4.85 4.72 11.71
N TYR A 155 -4.58 3.94 10.66
CA TYR A 155 -5.39 2.80 10.27
C TYR A 155 -4.51 1.58 10.06
N ASP A 156 -4.95 0.41 10.55
CA ASP A 156 -4.27 -0.86 10.30
C ASP A 156 -5.25 -2.01 10.04
N ILE A 157 -4.73 -3.07 9.44
CA ILE A 157 -5.47 -4.26 9.02
C ILE A 157 -5.14 -5.48 9.88
N ARG A 158 -5.02 -5.29 11.21
CA ARG A 158 -4.67 -6.38 12.16
C ARG A 158 -5.73 -7.47 12.32
N GLY A 159 -6.94 -7.29 11.79
CA GLY A 159 -8.04 -8.26 11.83
C GLY A 159 -8.91 -8.23 13.08
N LYS A 160 -8.55 -7.44 14.09
CA LYS A 160 -9.34 -7.23 15.32
C LYS A 160 -9.51 -5.77 15.66
N LYS A 161 -10.64 -5.42 16.27
CA LYS A 161 -10.96 -4.04 16.65
C LYS A 161 -9.96 -3.51 17.69
N ALA A 162 -9.41 -2.32 17.45
CA ALA A 162 -8.66 -1.53 18.42
C ALA A 162 -8.93 -0.04 18.14
N ARG A 163 -9.12 0.77 19.19
CA ARG A 163 -9.46 2.20 19.10
C ARG A 163 -8.71 2.97 20.16
N TRP A 164 -8.13 4.12 19.82
CA TRP A 164 -7.46 5.05 20.73
C TRP A 164 -7.38 6.46 20.17
#